data_b436f6db3d4ce4285e44048fcca06a52
#
_entry.id   b436f6db3d4ce4285e44048fcca06a52
#
_cell.length_a   1.000
_cell.length_b   1.000
_cell.length_c   1.000
_cell.angle_alpha   90.00
_cell.angle_beta   90.00
_cell.angle_gamma   90.00
#
_symmetry.space_group_name_H-M   'P 1'
#
loop_
_entity.id
_entity.type
_entity.pdbx_description
1 polymer ?
#
loop_
_entity_poly.entity_id
_entity_poly.type
_entity_poly.pdbx_seq_one_letter_code
_entity_poly.pdbx_strand_id
1 'polypeptide(L)'
;MSVEDYLERERVSDVRHEYVDGVALAMAGEKRVHNRLARRLVLLLERLADQLGCEVIVETVKVRTRDTRYRYPDFAVSCSAGDDPLYFANPCFIVEVLSDSTEHTDFGKKLDEYTRLPSLQRYVLVASDSRFVVVYRREGTRWTVESLEETGEFDVPCLETTVTLEQIYADVQF
;
A
#
# COMPACT_ATOMS: atom_id res chain seq x y z
N MET A 1 10.74 5.75 21.83
CA MET A 1 11.25 4.39 21.51
C MET A 1 12.22 4.51 20.36
N SER A 2 13.35 3.80 20.38
CA SER A 2 14.25 3.76 19.22
C SER A 2 13.67 2.88 18.09
N VAL A 3 14.25 2.95 16.90
CA VAL A 3 13.85 2.10 15.76
C VAL A 3 14.17 0.64 16.08
N GLU A 4 15.33 0.36 16.66
CA GLU A 4 15.76 -0.97 17.06
C GLU A 4 14.78 -1.59 18.07
N ASP A 5 14.43 -0.85 19.13
CA ASP A 5 13.45 -1.29 20.12
C ASP A 5 12.08 -1.59 19.49
N TYR A 6 11.66 -0.77 18.52
CA TYR A 6 10.41 -0.98 17.78
C TYR A 6 10.47 -2.27 16.97
N LEU A 7 11.51 -2.45 16.15
CA LEU A 7 11.65 -3.62 15.29
C LEU A 7 11.72 -4.93 16.09
N GLU A 8 12.43 -4.93 17.23
CA GLU A 8 12.47 -6.09 18.13
C GLU A 8 11.09 -6.42 18.73
N ARG A 9 10.40 -5.42 19.25
CA ARG A 9 9.06 -5.60 19.84
C ARG A 9 8.05 -6.04 18.80
N GLU A 10 8.08 -5.46 17.62
CA GLU A 10 7.14 -5.75 16.55
C GLU A 10 7.25 -7.18 16.03
N ARG A 11 8.43 -7.82 16.12
CA ARG A 11 8.63 -9.22 15.74
C ARG A 11 7.82 -10.20 16.58
N VAL A 12 7.57 -9.89 17.82
CA VAL A 12 6.90 -10.78 18.80
C VAL A 12 5.52 -10.26 19.22
N SER A 13 5.07 -9.15 18.64
CA SER A 13 3.78 -8.54 18.95
C SER A 13 2.64 -9.26 18.27
N ASP A 14 1.57 -9.54 19.00
CA ASP A 14 0.31 -10.05 18.46
C ASP A 14 -0.51 -8.98 17.73
N VAL A 15 -0.18 -7.70 17.96
CA VAL A 15 -0.82 -6.53 17.35
C VAL A 15 0.20 -5.78 16.50
N ARG A 16 -0.17 -5.40 15.28
CA ARG A 16 0.67 -4.60 14.40
C ARG A 16 0.66 -3.13 14.81
N HIS A 17 1.84 -2.51 14.74
CA HIS A 17 2.01 -1.10 15.04
C HIS A 17 2.76 -0.41 13.91
N GLU A 18 2.19 0.66 13.38
CA GLU A 18 2.98 1.62 12.59
C GLU A 18 3.94 2.37 13.51
N TYR A 19 5.08 2.77 12.99
CA TYR A 19 6.06 3.54 13.75
C TYR A 19 6.29 4.91 13.12
N VAL A 20 6.10 5.95 13.91
CA VAL A 20 6.22 7.34 13.46
C VAL A 20 7.02 8.14 14.47
N ASP A 21 8.27 8.48 14.11
CA ASP A 21 9.14 9.37 14.85
C ASP A 21 9.20 9.08 16.37
N GLY A 22 9.40 7.81 16.73
CA GLY A 22 9.54 7.37 18.12
C GLY A 22 8.26 6.83 18.78
N VAL A 23 7.12 6.88 18.08
CA VAL A 23 5.82 6.44 18.60
C VAL A 23 5.34 5.22 17.81
N ALA A 24 5.01 4.14 18.52
CA ALA A 24 4.33 2.98 17.95
C ALA A 24 2.81 3.18 18.07
N LEU A 25 2.12 3.10 16.95
CA LEU A 25 0.68 3.31 16.81
C LEU A 25 0.01 1.99 16.44
N ALA A 26 -0.79 1.44 17.35
CA ALA A 26 -1.50 0.20 17.11
C ALA A 26 -2.47 0.34 15.92
N MET A 27 -2.46 -0.64 15.03
CA MET A 27 -3.41 -0.71 13.93
C MET A 27 -4.76 -1.21 14.44
N ALA A 28 -5.84 -0.57 13.97
CA ALA A 28 -7.21 -1.03 14.24
C ALA A 28 -7.56 -2.20 13.33
N GLY A 29 -8.55 -3.00 13.75
CA GLY A 29 -9.13 -4.02 12.88
C GLY A 29 -9.98 -3.39 11.77
N GLU A 30 -9.94 -4.01 10.58
CA GLU A 30 -10.60 -3.49 9.38
C GLU A 30 -11.94 -4.20 9.08
N LYS A 31 -12.80 -3.54 8.30
CA LYS A 31 -14.08 -4.09 7.85
C LYS A 31 -13.87 -5.23 6.84
N ARG A 32 -14.85 -6.14 6.74
CA ARG A 32 -14.78 -7.28 5.80
C ARG A 32 -14.61 -6.86 4.34
N VAL A 33 -15.20 -5.74 3.93
CA VAL A 33 -15.06 -5.20 2.56
C VAL A 33 -13.65 -4.77 2.27
N HIS A 34 -12.98 -4.10 3.23
CA HIS A 34 -11.57 -3.72 3.14
C HIS A 34 -10.68 -4.96 2.86
N ASN A 35 -10.78 -6.00 3.70
CA ASN A 35 -10.04 -7.25 3.48
C ASN A 35 -10.35 -7.90 2.13
N ARG A 36 -11.60 -7.83 1.65
CA ARG A 36 -11.97 -8.36 0.33
C ARG A 36 -11.25 -7.63 -0.80
N LEU A 37 -11.17 -6.30 -0.73
CA LEU A 37 -10.49 -5.48 -1.74
C LEU A 37 -8.98 -5.72 -1.75
N ALA A 38 -8.33 -5.75 -0.58
CA ALA A 38 -6.90 -6.06 -0.47
C ALA A 38 -6.59 -7.46 -1.05
N ARG A 39 -7.37 -8.48 -0.68
CA ARG A 39 -7.23 -9.83 -1.24
C ARG A 39 -7.48 -9.90 -2.74
N ARG A 40 -8.37 -9.05 -3.28
CA ARG A 40 -8.62 -9.00 -4.73
C ARG A 40 -7.38 -8.52 -5.47
N LEU A 41 -6.69 -7.52 -4.96
CA LEU A 41 -5.42 -7.05 -5.53
C LEU A 41 -4.36 -8.15 -5.54
N VAL A 42 -4.25 -8.96 -4.48
CA VAL A 42 -3.36 -10.12 -4.45
C VAL A 42 -3.70 -11.08 -5.60
N LEU A 43 -4.97 -11.48 -5.73
CA LEU A 43 -5.41 -12.41 -6.77
C LEU A 43 -5.18 -11.89 -8.19
N LEU A 44 -5.21 -10.58 -8.40
CA LEU A 44 -4.97 -9.96 -9.70
C LEU A 44 -3.50 -9.87 -10.06
N LEU A 45 -2.61 -9.64 -9.09
CA LEU A 45 -1.25 -9.20 -9.36
C LEU A 45 -0.15 -10.17 -8.91
N GLU A 46 -0.39 -11.06 -7.92
CA GLU A 46 0.64 -11.91 -7.33
C GLU A 46 1.33 -12.81 -8.37
N ARG A 47 0.55 -13.50 -9.19
CA ARG A 47 1.13 -14.38 -10.23
C ARG A 47 2.03 -13.63 -11.21
N LEU A 48 1.64 -12.41 -11.58
CA LEU A 48 2.43 -11.60 -12.49
C LEU A 48 3.69 -11.05 -11.81
N ALA A 49 3.57 -10.66 -10.55
CA ALA A 49 4.72 -10.26 -9.75
C ALA A 49 5.76 -11.38 -9.66
N ASP A 50 5.35 -12.60 -9.32
CA ASP A 50 6.22 -13.78 -9.28
C ASP A 50 6.94 -14.02 -10.62
N GLN A 51 6.23 -13.91 -11.75
CA GLN A 51 6.82 -14.09 -13.09
C GLN A 51 7.90 -13.04 -13.43
N LEU A 52 7.77 -11.85 -12.86
CA LEU A 52 8.71 -10.73 -13.07
C LEU A 52 9.78 -10.63 -11.98
N GLY A 53 9.80 -11.58 -11.02
CA GLY A 53 10.73 -11.56 -9.91
C GLY A 53 10.47 -10.43 -8.90
N CYS A 54 9.22 -10.00 -8.81
CA CYS A 54 8.74 -9.03 -7.83
C CYS A 54 8.01 -9.72 -6.69
N GLU A 55 7.93 -9.08 -5.54
CA GLU A 55 7.19 -9.55 -4.37
C GLU A 55 5.94 -8.72 -4.12
N VAL A 56 4.84 -9.39 -3.81
CA VAL A 56 3.61 -8.78 -3.30
C VAL A 56 3.69 -8.68 -1.79
N ILE A 57 3.36 -7.50 -1.26
CA ILE A 57 3.37 -7.17 0.15
C ILE A 57 1.93 -6.89 0.57
N VAL A 58 1.50 -7.52 1.65
CA VAL A 58 0.17 -7.31 2.24
C VAL A 58 0.32 -7.09 3.74
N GLU A 59 -0.50 -6.27 4.31
CA GLU A 59 -0.75 -5.92 5.74
C GLU A 59 0.21 -6.46 6.83
N THR A 60 1.01 -7.47 6.53
CA THR A 60 1.85 -8.17 7.51
C THR A 60 3.32 -7.76 7.48
N VAL A 61 3.77 -7.12 6.41
CA VAL A 61 5.15 -6.65 6.26
C VAL A 61 5.15 -5.14 6.07
N LYS A 62 5.99 -4.48 6.83
CA LYS A 62 6.06 -3.03 6.82
C LYS A 62 6.93 -2.48 5.69
N VAL A 63 6.62 -1.27 5.28
CA VAL A 63 7.42 -0.43 4.38
C VAL A 63 8.11 0.65 5.21
N ARG A 64 9.43 0.75 5.09
CA ARG A 64 10.18 1.86 5.63
C ARG A 64 10.04 3.07 4.69
N THR A 65 9.32 4.09 5.13
CA THR A 65 9.12 5.32 4.37
C THR A 65 10.20 6.36 4.63
N ARG A 66 10.77 6.34 5.84
CA ARG A 66 11.91 7.16 6.28
C ARG A 66 12.71 6.39 7.35
N ASP A 67 13.87 6.90 7.74
CA ASP A 67 14.70 6.27 8.77
C ASP A 67 13.97 6.04 10.11
N THR A 68 13.00 6.90 10.43
CA THR A 68 12.20 6.85 11.65
C THR A 68 10.71 6.58 11.40
N ARG A 69 10.35 6.02 10.22
CA ARG A 69 8.93 5.77 9.87
C ARG A 69 8.73 4.46 9.14
N TYR A 70 7.82 3.66 9.68
CA TYR A 70 7.42 2.36 9.15
C TYR A 70 5.90 2.30 9.07
N ARG A 71 5.37 1.96 7.88
CA ARG A 71 3.95 1.82 7.59
C ARG A 71 3.62 0.41 7.16
N TYR A 72 2.39 -0.01 7.33
CA TYR A 72 1.85 -1.26 6.82
C TYR A 72 0.83 -0.94 5.73
N PRO A 73 1.22 -0.90 4.45
CA PRO A 73 0.27 -0.71 3.38
C PRO A 73 -0.65 -1.93 3.26
N ASP A 74 -1.89 -1.70 2.83
CA ASP A 74 -2.84 -2.78 2.61
C ASP A 74 -2.40 -3.71 1.48
N PHE A 75 -1.74 -3.14 0.47
CA PHE A 75 -1.13 -3.86 -0.64
C PHE A 75 0.05 -3.06 -1.20
N ALA A 76 1.14 -3.74 -1.51
CA ALA A 76 2.24 -3.13 -2.24
C ALA A 76 2.99 -4.17 -3.11
N VAL A 77 3.79 -3.67 -4.03
CA VAL A 77 4.70 -4.48 -4.86
C VAL A 77 6.10 -3.92 -4.76
N SER A 78 7.10 -4.79 -4.60
CA SER A 78 8.52 -4.46 -4.71
C SER A 78 9.19 -5.37 -5.72
N CYS A 79 9.96 -4.78 -6.64
CA CYS A 79 10.80 -5.50 -7.59
C CYS A 79 12.29 -5.33 -7.27
N SER A 80 12.62 -4.92 -6.05
CA SER A 80 13.98 -4.67 -5.59
C SER A 80 14.54 -5.92 -4.94
N ALA A 81 15.69 -6.38 -5.39
CA ALA A 81 16.45 -7.43 -4.72
C ALA A 81 17.25 -6.83 -3.54
N GLY A 82 17.22 -7.49 -2.39
CA GLY A 82 18.05 -7.14 -1.23
C GLY A 82 17.40 -6.20 -0.23
N ASP A 83 16.09 -6.21 -0.12
CA ASP A 83 15.37 -5.57 0.99
C ASP A 83 15.70 -6.27 2.33
N ASP A 84 15.55 -5.54 3.41
CA ASP A 84 15.77 -6.05 4.77
C ASP A 84 14.72 -7.14 5.08
N PRO A 85 15.07 -8.25 5.75
CA PRO A 85 14.09 -9.30 6.07
C PRO A 85 12.93 -8.85 6.96
N LEU A 86 12.99 -7.67 7.57
CA LEU A 86 11.97 -7.15 8.46
C LEU A 86 11.06 -6.09 7.82
N TYR A 87 11.49 -5.49 6.70
CA TYR A 87 10.72 -4.44 6.00
C TYR A 87 11.17 -4.27 4.56
N PHE A 88 10.30 -3.70 3.73
CA PHE A 88 10.63 -3.24 2.39
C PHE A 88 11.01 -1.75 2.40
N ALA A 89 12.03 -1.39 1.64
CA ALA A 89 12.49 -0.01 1.50
C ALA A 89 12.16 0.59 0.12
N ASN A 90 11.92 -0.25 -0.88
CA ASN A 90 11.83 0.16 -2.28
C ASN A 90 10.57 -0.36 -3.00
N PRO A 91 9.36 -0.14 -2.46
CA PRO A 91 8.14 -0.50 -3.19
C PRO A 91 8.01 0.35 -4.46
N CYS A 92 7.54 -0.27 -5.55
CA CYS A 92 7.25 0.42 -6.81
C CYS A 92 5.77 0.79 -6.97
N PHE A 93 4.89 0.11 -6.24
CA PHE A 93 3.45 0.28 -6.27
C PHE A 93 2.89 0.10 -4.86
N ILE A 94 2.02 1.00 -4.41
CA ILE A 94 1.35 0.94 -3.11
C ILE A 94 -0.14 1.22 -3.29
N VAL A 95 -0.97 0.45 -2.60
CA VAL A 95 -2.41 0.68 -2.48
C VAL A 95 -2.81 0.73 -1.00
N GLU A 96 -3.63 1.71 -0.67
CA GLU A 96 -4.38 1.76 0.60
C GLU A 96 -5.87 1.64 0.29
N VAL A 97 -6.57 0.83 1.03
CA VAL A 97 -8.02 0.70 0.97
C VAL A 97 -8.61 1.64 2.01
N LEU A 98 -9.32 2.66 1.56
CA LEU A 98 -9.85 3.70 2.44
C LEU A 98 -10.90 3.14 3.41
N SER A 99 -10.78 3.52 4.67
CA SER A 99 -11.77 3.30 5.71
C SER A 99 -12.03 4.61 6.46
N ASP A 100 -13.16 4.70 7.15
CA ASP A 100 -13.52 5.90 7.93
C ASP A 100 -12.44 6.31 8.93
N SER A 101 -11.63 5.35 9.38
CA SER A 101 -10.57 5.56 10.37
C SER A 101 -9.23 6.00 9.77
N THR A 102 -8.94 5.67 8.50
CA THR A 102 -7.63 5.88 7.87
C THR A 102 -7.62 6.96 6.79
N GLU A 103 -8.77 7.30 6.22
CA GLU A 103 -8.90 8.21 5.08
C GLU A 103 -8.07 9.50 5.24
N HIS A 104 -8.18 10.17 6.38
CA HIS A 104 -7.44 11.41 6.66
C HIS A 104 -5.93 11.20 6.68
N THR A 105 -5.46 10.03 7.13
CA THR A 105 -4.04 9.69 7.18
C THR A 105 -3.53 9.31 5.80
N ASP A 106 -4.32 8.58 5.02
CA ASP A 106 -3.96 8.06 3.70
C ASP A 106 -3.88 9.18 2.66
N PHE A 107 -4.85 10.11 2.66
CA PHE A 107 -4.80 11.33 1.82
C PHE A 107 -3.78 12.38 2.26
N GLY A 108 -3.32 12.35 3.48
CA GLY A 108 -2.42 13.36 4.05
C GLY A 108 -1.01 12.84 4.31
N LYS A 109 -0.80 12.32 5.51
CA LYS A 109 0.53 11.96 6.01
C LYS A 109 1.19 10.83 5.22
N LYS A 110 0.45 9.76 4.90
CA LYS A 110 0.98 8.64 4.12
C LYS A 110 1.30 9.07 2.68
N LEU A 111 0.46 9.90 2.06
CA LEU A 111 0.73 10.46 0.74
C LEU A 111 2.07 11.23 0.72
N ASP A 112 2.32 12.13 1.68
CA ASP A 112 3.59 12.85 1.77
C ASP A 112 4.78 11.91 2.00
N GLU A 113 4.61 10.86 2.78
CA GLU A 113 5.66 9.88 3.06
C GLU A 113 5.96 9.01 1.84
N TYR A 114 4.94 8.40 1.24
CA TYR A 114 5.08 7.48 0.11
C TYR A 114 5.59 8.17 -1.16
N THR A 115 5.10 9.37 -1.45
CA THR A 115 5.54 10.11 -2.65
C THR A 115 7.01 10.53 -2.62
N ARG A 116 7.67 10.49 -1.46
CA ARG A 116 9.12 10.72 -1.32
C ARG A 116 9.97 9.48 -1.58
N LEU A 117 9.39 8.29 -1.61
CA LEU A 117 10.12 7.06 -1.96
C LEU A 117 10.56 7.11 -3.42
N PRO A 118 11.87 7.06 -3.73
CA PRO A 118 12.35 7.20 -5.11
C PRO A 118 11.86 6.07 -6.02
N SER A 119 11.65 4.87 -5.47
CA SER A 119 11.20 3.68 -6.17
C SER A 119 9.71 3.71 -6.55
N LEU A 120 8.90 4.46 -5.79
CA LEU A 120 7.45 4.44 -5.94
C LEU A 120 7.03 5.12 -7.25
N GLN A 121 6.27 4.41 -8.08
CA GLN A 121 5.75 4.88 -9.35
C GLN A 121 4.26 5.23 -9.27
N ARG A 122 3.52 4.49 -8.46
CA ARG A 122 2.06 4.69 -8.26
C ARG A 122 1.70 4.53 -6.80
N TYR A 123 0.85 5.45 -6.33
CA TYR A 123 0.15 5.34 -5.05
C TYR A 123 -1.34 5.40 -5.33
N VAL A 124 -2.08 4.41 -4.90
CA VAL A 124 -3.50 4.24 -5.24
C VAL A 124 -4.33 4.14 -3.98
N LEU A 125 -5.42 4.88 -3.95
CA LEU A 125 -6.42 4.85 -2.88
C LEU A 125 -7.70 4.21 -3.42
N VAL A 126 -8.17 3.15 -2.80
CA VAL A 126 -9.34 2.37 -3.20
C VAL A 126 -10.45 2.57 -2.16
N ALA A 127 -11.56 3.16 -2.54
CA ALA A 127 -12.69 3.33 -1.63
C ALA A 127 -13.32 1.98 -1.25
N SER A 128 -13.75 1.85 0.00
CA SER A 128 -14.41 0.62 0.49
C SER A 128 -15.94 0.70 0.54
N ASP A 129 -16.50 1.86 0.22
CA ASP A 129 -17.95 2.16 0.28
C ASP A 129 -18.57 2.52 -1.07
N SER A 130 -17.76 2.65 -2.11
CA SER A 130 -18.17 3.03 -3.45
C SER A 130 -17.15 2.57 -4.50
N ARG A 131 -17.52 2.55 -5.78
CA ARG A 131 -16.59 2.28 -6.88
C ARG A 131 -15.82 3.55 -7.24
N PHE A 132 -14.87 3.87 -6.38
CA PHE A 132 -14.06 5.08 -6.53
C PHE A 132 -12.60 4.78 -6.21
N VAL A 133 -11.70 5.28 -7.07
CA VAL A 133 -10.25 5.08 -6.94
C VAL A 133 -9.54 6.40 -7.23
N VAL A 134 -8.57 6.76 -6.40
CA VAL A 134 -7.66 7.87 -6.67
C VAL A 134 -6.28 7.33 -6.99
N VAL A 135 -5.71 7.75 -8.11
CA VAL A 135 -4.41 7.29 -8.60
C VAL A 135 -3.42 8.45 -8.63
N TYR A 136 -2.39 8.35 -7.81
CA TYR A 136 -1.24 9.26 -7.88
C TYR A 136 -0.17 8.62 -8.76
N ARG A 137 0.25 9.33 -9.81
CA ARG A 137 1.25 8.88 -10.79
C ARG A 137 2.50 9.72 -10.69
N ARG A 138 3.64 9.05 -10.64
CA ARG A 138 4.93 9.73 -10.76
C ARG A 138 5.25 9.98 -12.23
N GLU A 139 5.54 11.23 -12.55
CA GLU A 139 6.03 11.69 -13.87
C GLU A 139 7.35 12.43 -13.67
N GLY A 140 8.45 11.67 -13.69
CA GLY A 140 9.77 12.20 -13.35
C GLY A 140 9.83 12.66 -11.88
N THR A 141 9.96 13.95 -11.64
CA THR A 141 9.99 14.55 -10.29
C THR A 141 8.63 15.03 -9.80
N ARG A 142 7.60 14.97 -10.65
CA ARG A 142 6.25 15.44 -10.32
C ARG A 142 5.32 14.28 -10.05
N TRP A 143 4.24 14.59 -9.35
CA TRP A 143 3.11 13.68 -9.17
C TRP A 143 1.87 14.31 -9.77
N THR A 144 1.15 13.53 -10.57
CA THR A 144 -0.19 13.85 -11.06
C THR A 144 -1.21 13.01 -10.31
N VAL A 145 -2.44 13.49 -10.24
CA VAL A 145 -3.55 12.79 -9.59
C VAL A 145 -4.73 12.69 -10.55
N GLU A 146 -5.37 11.53 -10.55
CA GLU A 146 -6.59 11.24 -11.29
C GLU A 146 -7.57 10.50 -10.40
N SER A 147 -8.85 10.78 -10.51
CA SER A 147 -9.92 10.01 -9.89
C SER A 147 -10.69 9.23 -10.95
N LEU A 148 -10.98 7.97 -10.63
CA LEU A 148 -11.78 7.06 -11.45
C LEU A 148 -13.06 6.72 -10.68
N GLU A 149 -14.21 6.82 -11.32
CA GLU A 149 -15.52 6.59 -10.73
C GLU A 149 -16.33 5.65 -11.60
N GLU A 150 -16.97 4.65 -10.97
CA GLU A 150 -17.76 3.57 -11.58
C GLU A 150 -16.97 2.68 -12.55
N THR A 151 -16.23 3.27 -13.49
CA THR A 151 -15.44 2.57 -14.52
C THR A 151 -14.07 3.22 -14.69
N GLY A 152 -13.16 2.54 -15.34
CA GLY A 152 -11.82 3.02 -15.65
C GLY A 152 -10.74 2.02 -15.28
N GLU A 153 -9.50 2.38 -15.60
CA GLU A 153 -8.34 1.55 -15.33
C GLU A 153 -7.13 2.40 -14.96
N PHE A 154 -6.19 1.82 -14.28
CA PHE A 154 -4.89 2.41 -14.01
C PHE A 154 -3.77 1.40 -14.25
N ASP A 155 -2.60 1.92 -14.59
CA ASP A 155 -1.42 1.12 -14.85
C ASP A 155 -0.66 0.75 -13.57
N VAL A 156 -0.02 -0.41 -13.60
CA VAL A 156 0.95 -0.88 -12.61
C VAL A 156 2.29 -1.07 -13.33
N PRO A 157 3.09 0.01 -13.50
CA PRO A 157 4.22 0.00 -14.43
C PRO A 157 5.28 -1.04 -14.12
N CYS A 158 5.58 -1.28 -12.84
CA CYS A 158 6.57 -2.28 -12.47
C CYS A 158 6.14 -3.73 -12.75
N LEU A 159 4.86 -3.96 -13.04
CA LEU A 159 4.32 -5.26 -13.46
C LEU A 159 3.86 -5.25 -14.93
N GLU A 160 4.11 -4.16 -15.65
CA GLU A 160 3.75 -4.01 -17.07
C GLU A 160 2.28 -4.36 -17.38
N THR A 161 1.37 -4.00 -16.49
CA THR A 161 -0.06 -4.34 -16.59
C THR A 161 -0.96 -3.16 -16.22
N THR A 162 -2.26 -3.34 -16.45
CA THR A 162 -3.32 -2.44 -15.99
C THR A 162 -4.31 -3.19 -15.12
N VAL A 163 -4.98 -2.47 -14.23
CA VAL A 163 -6.04 -2.98 -13.36
C VAL A 163 -7.28 -2.12 -13.56
N THR A 164 -8.43 -2.74 -13.81
CA THR A 164 -9.70 -2.04 -13.98
C THR A 164 -10.48 -1.97 -12.65
N LEU A 165 -11.35 -0.97 -12.51
CA LEU A 165 -12.27 -0.89 -11.37
C LEU A 165 -13.18 -2.11 -11.30
N GLU A 166 -13.62 -2.64 -12.43
CA GLU A 166 -14.44 -3.85 -12.49
C GLU A 166 -13.73 -5.07 -11.89
N GLN A 167 -12.42 -5.19 -12.13
CA GLN A 167 -11.61 -6.26 -11.55
C GLN A 167 -11.46 -6.12 -10.03
N ILE A 168 -11.23 -4.91 -9.53
CA ILE A 168 -11.07 -4.63 -8.09
C ILE A 168 -12.39 -4.89 -7.35
N TYR A 169 -13.49 -4.35 -7.88
CA TYR A 169 -14.79 -4.36 -7.23
C TYR A 169 -15.68 -5.55 -7.64
N ALA A 170 -15.13 -6.55 -8.34
CA ALA A 170 -15.89 -7.75 -8.69
C ALA A 170 -16.43 -8.43 -7.41
N ASP A 171 -17.73 -8.70 -7.40
CA ASP A 171 -18.45 -9.32 -6.27
C ASP A 171 -18.44 -8.52 -4.95
N VAL A 172 -18.06 -7.24 -5.00
CA VAL A 172 -18.19 -6.32 -3.86
C VAL A 172 -19.59 -5.74 -3.85
N GLN A 173 -20.26 -5.86 -2.71
CA GLN A 173 -21.54 -5.20 -2.42
C GLN A 173 -21.27 -4.14 -1.35
N PHE A 174 -21.69 -2.93 -1.61
CA PHE A 174 -21.57 -1.77 -0.71
C PHE A 174 -22.80 -1.64 0.18
#